data_02ed41f31cee16ac7582f4df47f55a62
#
_entry.id   02ed41f31cee16ac7582f4df47f55a62
#
_cell.length_a   1.000
_cell.length_b   1.000
_cell.length_c   1.000
_cell.angle_alpha   90.00
_cell.angle_beta   90.00
_cell.angle_gamma   90.00
#
_symmetry.space_group_name_H-M   'P 1'
#
loop_
_entity.id
_entity.type
_entity.pdbx_description
1 polymer ?
#
loop_
_entity_poly.entity_id
_entity_poly.type
_entity_poly.pdbx_seq_one_letter_code
_entity_poly.pdbx_strand_id
1 'polypeptide(L)'
;MESSMRRRQFTAGLLVASGLACSAVSAAGVGEAEAGSGVRGMLERAAVAAVEGLGHSDGFLGNPKVRIPLPPPLEDAAKLLKATGQQKRVDELVTAMNRAAEAAMPLARAMLVNTVKSISISDAIQIVRGGDRAATDFFVRKTRAPLTEQFLPIVTETTEKVALAAKFNAVAGQAVKLGLLKGDDAKVERYVTAKALDGLYLMIAEEERKIRRDPLATGSAILRKVFGG
;
A
#
# COMPACT_ATOMS: atom_id res chain seq x y z
N MET A 1 21.28 40.73 94.50
CA MET A 1 20.33 41.62 93.85
C MET A 1 20.02 41.01 92.50
N GLU A 2 19.05 40.18 92.52
CA GLU A 2 17.72 40.36 91.86
C GLU A 2 17.86 40.85 90.41
N SER A 3 17.36 40.27 89.43
CA SER A 3 15.99 39.78 89.31
C SER A 3 15.84 39.07 87.95
N SER A 4 15.11 38.06 88.01
CA SER A 4 13.80 37.89 87.41
C SER A 4 13.84 37.29 85.97
N MET A 5 13.53 36.04 85.99
CA MET A 5 13.04 35.25 84.85
C MET A 5 11.79 35.84 84.18
N ARG A 6 11.74 35.82 82.86
CA ARG A 6 10.48 35.66 82.16
C ARG A 6 10.60 34.63 81.07
N ARG A 7 9.94 33.52 81.33
CA ARG A 7 9.64 32.45 80.35
C ARG A 7 8.71 33.08 79.28
N ARG A 8 9.12 32.93 78.01
CA ARG A 8 8.20 33.07 76.88
C ARG A 8 8.09 31.71 76.20
N GLN A 9 6.89 31.16 76.33
CA GLN A 9 6.48 29.96 75.62
C GLN A 9 6.39 30.27 74.13
N PHE A 10 7.13 29.55 73.32
CA PHE A 10 6.94 29.52 71.89
C PHE A 10 6.00 28.38 71.58
N THR A 11 4.78 28.76 71.17
CA THR A 11 3.81 27.86 70.58
C THR A 11 4.30 27.46 69.20
N ALA A 12 4.51 26.13 69.07
CA ALA A 12 4.84 25.54 67.76
C ALA A 12 3.60 25.58 66.86
N GLY A 13 3.62 26.48 65.87
CA GLY A 13 2.66 26.49 64.80
C GLY A 13 2.96 25.38 63.81
N LEU A 14 2.09 24.38 63.77
CA LEU A 14 2.14 23.26 62.80
C LEU A 14 1.67 23.79 61.43
N LEU A 15 2.58 24.16 60.54
CA LEU A 15 2.30 24.47 59.14
C LEU A 15 2.09 23.15 58.42
N VAL A 16 0.82 22.80 58.21
CA VAL A 16 0.41 21.76 57.25
C VAL A 16 0.66 22.30 55.84
N ALA A 17 1.81 21.94 55.26
CA ALA A 17 2.06 22.14 53.85
C ALA A 17 1.22 21.12 53.08
N SER A 18 0.03 21.56 52.62
CA SER A 18 -0.73 20.80 51.64
C SER A 18 0.05 20.77 50.32
N GLY A 19 0.82 19.74 50.14
CA GLY A 19 1.46 19.43 48.87
C GLY A 19 0.39 19.17 47.82
N LEU A 20 0.13 20.17 46.95
CA LEU A 20 -0.50 19.90 45.65
C LEU A 20 0.41 18.96 44.90
N ALA A 21 0.12 17.65 44.97
CA ALA A 21 0.62 16.69 44.00
C ALA A 21 0.02 17.08 42.64
N CYS A 22 0.72 17.94 41.89
CA CYS A 22 0.54 18.04 40.46
C CYS A 22 0.83 16.65 39.90
N SER A 23 -0.23 15.84 39.78
CA SER A 23 -0.19 14.65 38.89
C SER A 23 0.08 15.20 37.51
N ALA A 24 1.35 15.18 37.12
CA ALA A 24 1.72 15.32 35.72
C ALA A 24 0.99 14.18 34.99
N VAL A 25 -0.13 14.53 34.35
CA VAL A 25 -0.72 13.69 33.32
C VAL A 25 0.37 13.63 32.26
N SER A 26 1.22 12.61 32.34
CA SER A 26 2.07 12.22 31.26
C SER A 26 1.15 12.09 30.06
N ALA A 27 1.32 12.98 29.07
CA ALA A 27 0.80 12.75 27.74
C ALA A 27 1.39 11.41 27.34
N ALA A 28 0.62 10.35 27.57
CA ALA A 28 1.03 8.99 27.28
C ALA A 28 1.16 8.92 25.76
N GLY A 29 2.39 9.09 25.29
CA GLY A 29 2.75 8.80 23.92
C GLY A 29 2.24 7.42 23.59
N VAL A 30 1.78 7.20 22.38
CA VAL A 30 1.34 5.90 21.91
C VAL A 30 2.43 4.88 22.21
N GLY A 31 2.13 3.87 23.02
CA GLY A 31 3.09 2.83 23.34
C GLY A 31 3.53 2.10 22.07
N GLU A 32 4.79 1.64 22.02
CA GLU A 32 5.33 0.96 20.82
C GLU A 32 4.47 -0.23 20.36
N ALA A 33 3.87 -0.97 21.30
CA ALA A 33 2.97 -2.08 21.00
C ALA A 33 1.66 -1.60 20.37
N GLU A 34 1.11 -0.47 20.83
CA GLU A 34 -0.09 0.14 20.26
C GLU A 34 0.18 0.69 18.86
N ALA A 35 1.34 1.36 18.66
CA ALA A 35 1.79 1.80 17.34
C ALA A 35 1.89 0.62 16.37
N GLY A 36 2.50 -0.48 16.79
CA GLY A 36 2.60 -1.70 16.00
C GLY A 36 1.23 -2.28 15.62
N SER A 37 0.30 -2.31 16.57
CA SER A 37 -1.06 -2.80 16.32
C SER A 37 -1.84 -1.88 15.36
N GLY A 38 -1.73 -0.56 15.54
CA GLY A 38 -2.35 0.43 14.66
C GLY A 38 -1.85 0.32 13.22
N VAL A 39 -0.53 0.22 13.04
CA VAL A 39 0.08 0.06 11.71
C VAL A 39 -0.38 -1.23 11.04
N ARG A 40 -0.38 -2.35 11.74
CA ARG A 40 -0.86 -3.63 11.17
C ARG A 40 -2.33 -3.51 10.73
N GLY A 41 -3.19 -2.95 11.58
CA GLY A 41 -4.61 -2.75 11.24
C GLY A 41 -4.82 -1.83 10.03
N MET A 42 -4.03 -0.75 9.91
CA MET A 42 -4.06 0.14 8.74
C MET A 42 -3.64 -0.60 7.46
N LEU A 43 -2.50 -1.29 7.50
CA LEU A 43 -1.95 -2.02 6.36
C LEU A 43 -2.87 -3.13 5.88
N GLU A 44 -3.45 -3.89 6.82
CA GLU A 44 -4.39 -4.96 6.48
C GLU A 44 -5.63 -4.40 5.79
N ARG A 45 -6.22 -3.34 6.33
CA ARG A 45 -7.39 -2.67 5.71
C ARG A 45 -7.06 -2.13 4.32
N ALA A 46 -5.95 -1.42 4.18
CA ALA A 46 -5.53 -0.87 2.90
C ALA A 46 -5.27 -1.96 1.87
N ALA A 47 -4.60 -3.05 2.25
CA ALA A 47 -4.33 -4.18 1.38
C ALA A 47 -5.61 -4.91 0.94
N VAL A 48 -6.51 -5.19 1.88
CA VAL A 48 -7.79 -5.86 1.60
C VAL A 48 -8.66 -5.01 0.69
N ALA A 49 -8.82 -3.72 1.00
CA ALA A 49 -9.63 -2.80 0.19
C ALA A 49 -9.08 -2.66 -1.24
N ALA A 50 -7.74 -2.57 -1.40
CA ALA A 50 -7.11 -2.49 -2.71
C ALA A 50 -7.31 -3.79 -3.52
N VAL A 51 -7.11 -4.96 -2.92
CA VAL A 51 -7.30 -6.26 -3.58
C VAL A 51 -8.77 -6.47 -3.97
N GLU A 52 -9.72 -6.20 -3.08
CA GLU A 52 -11.14 -6.33 -3.35
C GLU A 52 -11.60 -5.35 -4.43
N GLY A 53 -11.15 -4.09 -4.36
CA GLY A 53 -11.47 -3.07 -5.36
C GLY A 53 -10.87 -3.33 -6.74
N LEU A 54 -9.78 -4.09 -6.85
CA LEU A 54 -9.12 -4.41 -8.11
C LEU A 54 -9.46 -5.81 -8.64
N GLY A 55 -9.83 -6.75 -7.75
CA GLY A 55 -10.04 -8.15 -8.10
C GLY A 55 -11.42 -8.48 -8.68
N HIS A 56 -12.32 -7.52 -8.77
CA HIS A 56 -13.62 -7.72 -9.41
C HIS A 56 -13.61 -7.32 -10.89
N SER A 57 -14.66 -7.67 -11.63
CA SER A 57 -14.82 -7.25 -13.01
C SER A 57 -14.83 -5.72 -13.12
N ASP A 58 -14.06 -5.19 -14.06
CA ASP A 58 -13.83 -3.75 -14.26
C ASP A 58 -13.03 -3.03 -13.14
N GLY A 59 -12.44 -3.78 -12.22
CA GLY A 59 -11.54 -3.21 -11.21
C GLY A 59 -10.31 -2.54 -11.80
N PHE A 60 -9.77 -3.09 -12.90
CA PHE A 60 -8.75 -2.45 -13.73
C PHE A 60 -9.34 -1.79 -14.98
N LEU A 61 -10.10 -2.54 -15.77
CA LEU A 61 -10.60 -2.06 -17.08
C LEU A 61 -11.48 -0.81 -16.95
N GLY A 62 -12.35 -0.77 -15.96
CA GLY A 62 -13.27 0.33 -15.70
C GLY A 62 -12.68 1.44 -14.84
N ASN A 63 -11.50 1.26 -14.27
CA ASN A 63 -10.88 2.24 -13.37
C ASN A 63 -9.77 3.03 -14.09
N PRO A 64 -10.00 4.32 -14.41
CA PRO A 64 -9.04 5.11 -15.18
C PRO A 64 -7.68 5.30 -14.50
N LYS A 65 -7.58 5.13 -13.17
CA LYS A 65 -6.33 5.29 -12.43
C LYS A 65 -5.37 4.13 -12.60
N VAL A 66 -5.89 2.94 -12.86
CA VAL A 66 -5.11 1.70 -12.90
C VAL A 66 -5.30 0.92 -14.19
N ARG A 67 -6.21 1.34 -15.05
CA ARG A 67 -6.42 0.72 -16.36
C ARG A 67 -5.10 0.57 -17.09
N ILE A 68 -4.81 -0.65 -17.52
CA ILE A 68 -3.58 -1.00 -18.23
C ILE A 68 -3.76 -0.65 -19.71
N PRO A 69 -3.03 0.35 -20.22
CA PRO A 69 -3.04 0.69 -21.64
C PRO A 69 -2.20 -0.32 -22.43
N LEU A 70 -2.18 -0.18 -23.75
CA LEU A 70 -1.23 -0.92 -24.59
C LEU A 70 0.22 -0.60 -24.20
N PRO A 71 1.13 -1.58 -24.31
CA PRO A 71 2.56 -1.30 -24.23
C PRO A 71 2.97 -0.27 -25.29
N PRO A 72 3.89 0.67 -24.99
CA PRO A 72 4.31 1.71 -25.94
C PRO A 72 4.68 1.20 -27.35
N PRO A 73 5.42 0.08 -27.50
CA PRO A 73 5.74 -0.47 -28.83
C PRO A 73 4.52 -0.90 -29.64
N LEU A 74 3.36 -1.14 -28.99
CA LEU A 74 2.10 -1.51 -29.65
C LEU A 74 1.21 -0.32 -30.01
N GLU A 75 1.45 0.86 -29.47
CA GLU A 75 0.57 2.02 -29.68
C GLU A 75 0.52 2.43 -31.15
N ASP A 76 1.66 2.46 -31.84
CA ASP A 76 1.71 2.83 -33.25
C ASP A 76 1.11 1.75 -34.15
N ALA A 77 1.36 0.46 -33.86
CA ALA A 77 0.71 -0.63 -34.53
C ALA A 77 -0.82 -0.61 -34.31
N ALA A 78 -1.27 -0.26 -33.13
CA ALA A 78 -2.68 -0.12 -32.82
C ALA A 78 -3.36 1.01 -33.60
N LYS A 79 -2.69 2.15 -33.79
CA LYS A 79 -3.19 3.25 -34.64
C LYS A 79 -3.42 2.76 -36.08
N LEU A 80 -2.47 2.01 -36.64
CA LEU A 80 -2.59 1.45 -37.98
C LEU A 80 -3.73 0.40 -38.07
N LEU A 81 -3.83 -0.49 -37.08
CA LEU A 81 -4.93 -1.47 -37.01
C LEU A 81 -6.30 -0.79 -36.92
N LYS A 82 -6.40 0.30 -36.16
CA LYS A 82 -7.62 1.10 -36.07
C LYS A 82 -7.99 1.74 -37.41
N ALA A 83 -7.01 2.33 -38.11
CA ALA A 83 -7.23 2.95 -39.42
C ALA A 83 -7.68 1.94 -40.50
N THR A 84 -7.29 0.65 -40.34
CA THR A 84 -7.69 -0.43 -41.24
C THR A 84 -8.94 -1.22 -40.79
N GLY A 85 -9.74 -0.66 -39.85
CA GLY A 85 -10.99 -1.27 -39.37
C GLY A 85 -10.79 -2.44 -38.39
N GLN A 86 -9.58 -2.67 -37.88
CA GLN A 86 -9.27 -3.77 -36.94
C GLN A 86 -9.29 -3.32 -35.47
N GLN A 87 -10.03 -2.25 -35.15
CA GLN A 87 -10.20 -1.69 -33.78
C GLN A 87 -10.54 -2.81 -32.78
N LYS A 88 -11.46 -3.73 -33.15
CA LYS A 88 -11.93 -4.81 -32.27
C LYS A 88 -10.77 -5.66 -31.71
N ARG A 89 -9.75 -5.95 -32.53
CA ARG A 89 -8.59 -6.75 -32.08
C ARG A 89 -7.75 -6.01 -31.03
N VAL A 90 -7.66 -4.69 -31.15
CA VAL A 90 -6.96 -3.85 -30.18
C VAL A 90 -7.72 -3.84 -28.87
N ASP A 91 -9.03 -3.68 -28.92
CA ASP A 91 -9.90 -3.64 -27.74
C ASP A 91 -9.93 -5.00 -27.01
N GLU A 92 -9.91 -6.11 -27.75
CA GLU A 92 -9.79 -7.47 -27.21
C GLU A 92 -8.48 -7.65 -26.41
N LEU A 93 -7.35 -7.15 -26.94
CA LEU A 93 -6.08 -7.22 -26.20
C LEU A 93 -6.11 -6.37 -24.95
N VAL A 94 -6.55 -5.11 -25.03
CA VAL A 94 -6.65 -4.23 -23.85
C VAL A 94 -7.57 -4.85 -22.80
N THR A 95 -8.69 -5.43 -23.23
CA THR A 95 -9.62 -6.11 -22.31
C THR A 95 -8.95 -7.30 -21.64
N ALA A 96 -8.28 -8.18 -22.40
CA ALA A 96 -7.61 -9.38 -21.86
C ALA A 96 -6.50 -9.00 -20.87
N MET A 97 -5.71 -7.97 -21.17
CA MET A 97 -4.66 -7.48 -20.27
C MET A 97 -5.21 -7.04 -18.91
N ASN A 98 -6.30 -6.30 -18.92
CA ASN A 98 -6.94 -5.82 -17.69
C ASN A 98 -7.63 -6.97 -16.94
N ARG A 99 -8.32 -7.89 -17.63
CA ARG A 99 -8.92 -9.08 -17.02
C ARG A 99 -7.87 -10.01 -16.41
N ALA A 100 -6.70 -10.13 -17.03
CA ALA A 100 -5.58 -10.88 -16.46
C ALA A 100 -5.08 -10.26 -15.14
N ALA A 101 -4.99 -8.94 -15.09
CA ALA A 101 -4.64 -8.22 -13.87
C ALA A 101 -5.68 -8.45 -12.77
N GLU A 102 -6.97 -8.31 -13.09
CA GLU A 102 -8.09 -8.57 -12.16
C GLU A 102 -8.05 -9.99 -11.60
N ALA A 103 -7.84 -10.99 -12.46
CA ALA A 103 -7.77 -12.40 -12.08
C ALA A 103 -6.58 -12.73 -11.15
N ALA A 104 -5.48 -11.97 -11.24
CA ALA A 104 -4.31 -12.18 -10.40
C ALA A 104 -4.46 -11.58 -8.98
N MET A 105 -5.35 -10.60 -8.78
CA MET A 105 -5.47 -9.88 -7.51
C MET A 105 -5.76 -10.77 -6.28
N PRO A 106 -6.63 -11.79 -6.32
CA PRO A 106 -6.89 -12.64 -5.16
C PRO A 106 -5.63 -13.28 -4.56
N LEU A 107 -4.62 -13.59 -5.36
CA LEU A 107 -3.35 -14.15 -4.88
C LEU A 107 -2.56 -13.17 -3.99
N ALA A 108 -2.67 -11.87 -4.28
CA ALA A 108 -1.98 -10.86 -3.49
C ALA A 108 -2.48 -10.80 -2.05
N ARG A 109 -3.76 -11.11 -1.80
CA ARG A 109 -4.37 -10.98 -0.47
C ARG A 109 -3.62 -11.76 0.59
N ALA A 110 -3.38 -13.05 0.37
CA ALA A 110 -2.71 -13.91 1.35
C ALA A 110 -1.27 -13.42 1.63
N MET A 111 -0.53 -13.05 0.60
CA MET A 111 0.84 -12.56 0.74
C MET A 111 0.90 -11.24 1.49
N LEU A 112 0.03 -10.27 1.14
CA LEU A 112 -0.01 -8.97 1.82
C LEU A 112 -0.39 -9.13 3.29
N VAL A 113 -1.42 -9.93 3.62
CA VAL A 113 -1.82 -10.20 5.01
C VAL A 113 -0.70 -10.89 5.79
N ASN A 114 -0.01 -11.87 5.21
CA ASN A 114 1.13 -12.51 5.87
C ASN A 114 2.30 -11.54 6.09
N THR A 115 2.55 -10.64 5.15
CA THR A 115 3.55 -9.57 5.30
C THR A 115 3.19 -8.64 6.45
N VAL A 116 1.91 -8.27 6.61
CA VAL A 116 1.44 -7.47 7.77
C VAL A 116 1.73 -8.17 9.09
N LYS A 117 1.46 -9.48 9.18
CA LYS A 117 1.72 -10.27 10.40
C LYS A 117 3.21 -10.32 10.78
N SER A 118 4.10 -10.23 9.80
CA SER A 118 5.56 -10.26 10.00
C SER A 118 6.20 -8.91 10.33
N ILE A 119 5.41 -7.82 10.40
CA ILE A 119 5.92 -6.48 10.71
C ILE A 119 6.51 -6.45 12.12
N SER A 120 7.78 -6.06 12.23
CA SER A 120 8.44 -5.80 13.50
C SER A 120 7.98 -4.48 14.14
N ILE A 121 8.27 -4.30 15.43
CA ILE A 121 8.00 -3.02 16.11
C ILE A 121 8.79 -1.88 15.46
N SER A 122 10.05 -2.12 15.09
CA SER A 122 10.88 -1.11 14.44
C SER A 122 10.33 -0.70 13.06
N ASP A 123 9.85 -1.65 12.26
CA ASP A 123 9.18 -1.35 10.98
C ASP A 123 7.92 -0.49 11.22
N ALA A 124 7.12 -0.84 12.23
CA ALA A 124 5.91 -0.09 12.56
C ALA A 124 6.21 1.36 12.95
N ILE A 125 7.24 1.59 13.77
CA ILE A 125 7.68 2.93 14.15
C ILE A 125 8.15 3.72 12.93
N GLN A 126 8.92 3.10 12.03
CA GLN A 126 9.35 3.74 10.78
C GLN A 126 8.16 4.13 9.89
N ILE A 127 7.15 3.27 9.80
CA ILE A 127 5.93 3.54 9.04
C ILE A 127 5.13 4.70 9.65
N VAL A 128 4.97 4.74 10.98
CA VAL A 128 4.26 5.84 11.66
C VAL A 128 4.95 7.18 11.43
N ARG A 129 6.26 7.22 11.60
CA ARG A 129 7.08 8.43 11.43
C ARG A 129 7.33 8.81 9.97
N GLY A 130 7.03 7.91 9.06
CA GLY A 130 7.23 8.12 7.62
C GLY A 130 6.15 8.97 6.99
N GLY A 131 6.36 9.35 5.72
CA GLY A 131 5.41 10.12 4.93
C GLY A 131 4.16 9.31 4.53
N ASP A 132 3.33 9.95 3.68
CA ASP A 132 2.00 9.47 3.25
C ASP A 132 1.99 8.10 2.54
N ARG A 133 3.16 7.56 2.20
CA ARG A 133 3.35 6.29 1.48
C ARG A 133 4.24 5.30 2.19
N ALA A 134 4.64 5.57 3.44
CA ALA A 134 5.63 4.76 4.15
C ALA A 134 5.20 3.28 4.29
N ALA A 135 3.90 3.04 4.51
CA ALA A 135 3.33 1.70 4.57
C ALA A 135 3.32 1.04 3.19
N THR A 136 2.93 1.77 2.16
CA THR A 136 2.94 1.27 0.77
C THR A 136 4.37 0.92 0.33
N ASP A 137 5.35 1.78 0.61
CA ASP A 137 6.74 1.54 0.25
C ASP A 137 7.32 0.32 1.00
N PHE A 138 6.87 0.08 2.23
CA PHE A 138 7.18 -1.14 2.95
C PHE A 138 6.64 -2.38 2.22
N PHE A 139 5.38 -2.36 1.78
CA PHE A 139 4.80 -3.46 0.98
C PHE A 139 5.56 -3.69 -0.32
N VAL A 140 5.86 -2.64 -1.07
CA VAL A 140 6.61 -2.74 -2.34
C VAL A 140 7.92 -3.49 -2.12
N ARG A 141 8.70 -3.09 -1.11
CA ARG A 141 9.99 -3.75 -0.81
C ARG A 141 9.86 -5.22 -0.44
N LYS A 142 8.80 -5.60 0.26
CA LYS A 142 8.63 -6.97 0.78
C LYS A 142 7.91 -7.91 -0.17
N THR A 143 7.04 -7.40 -1.04
CA THR A 143 6.11 -8.26 -1.76
C THR A 143 6.20 -8.15 -3.29
N ARG A 144 6.83 -7.11 -3.87
CA ARG A 144 6.84 -6.92 -5.32
C ARG A 144 7.46 -8.10 -6.07
N ALA A 145 8.64 -8.56 -5.67
CA ALA A 145 9.32 -9.66 -6.33
C ALA A 145 8.52 -10.98 -6.26
N PRO A 146 8.14 -11.48 -5.06
CA PRO A 146 7.38 -12.72 -4.98
C PRO A 146 5.97 -12.61 -5.63
N LEU A 147 5.31 -11.46 -5.60
CA LEU A 147 4.05 -11.28 -6.33
C LEU A 147 4.24 -11.27 -7.85
N THR A 148 5.36 -10.75 -8.36
CA THR A 148 5.70 -10.85 -9.78
C THR A 148 5.75 -12.33 -10.24
N GLU A 149 6.40 -13.18 -9.46
CA GLU A 149 6.49 -14.62 -9.76
C GLU A 149 5.13 -15.32 -9.71
N GLN A 150 4.26 -14.93 -8.77
CA GLN A 150 2.92 -15.53 -8.64
C GLN A 150 1.93 -15.03 -9.70
N PHE A 151 2.01 -13.77 -10.11
CA PHE A 151 1.10 -13.18 -11.08
C PHE A 151 1.40 -13.62 -12.51
N LEU A 152 2.69 -13.76 -12.84
CA LEU A 152 3.13 -14.03 -14.19
C LEU A 152 2.42 -15.23 -14.84
N PRO A 153 2.30 -16.43 -14.22
CA PRO A 153 1.62 -17.57 -14.84
C PRO A 153 0.14 -17.30 -15.14
N ILE A 154 -0.60 -16.62 -14.27
CA ILE A 154 -2.02 -16.30 -14.48
C ILE A 154 -2.19 -15.29 -15.61
N VAL A 155 -1.34 -14.26 -15.61
CA VAL A 155 -1.34 -13.27 -16.68
C VAL A 155 -0.99 -13.92 -18.01
N THR A 156 -0.01 -14.83 -18.05
CA THR A 156 0.37 -15.58 -19.24
C THR A 156 -0.82 -16.40 -19.76
N GLU A 157 -1.42 -17.23 -18.93
CA GLU A 157 -2.57 -18.06 -19.33
C GLU A 157 -3.73 -17.24 -19.92
N THR A 158 -4.00 -16.07 -19.33
CA THR A 158 -5.11 -15.22 -19.76
C THR A 158 -4.79 -14.50 -21.07
N THR A 159 -3.56 -14.00 -21.24
CA THR A 159 -3.16 -13.23 -22.42
C THR A 159 -2.84 -14.11 -23.64
N GLU A 160 -2.34 -15.33 -23.44
CA GLU A 160 -2.06 -16.29 -24.53
C GLU A 160 -3.31 -16.66 -25.34
N LYS A 161 -4.49 -16.59 -24.75
CA LYS A 161 -5.77 -16.83 -25.45
C LYS A 161 -6.08 -15.75 -26.50
N VAL A 162 -5.33 -14.64 -26.52
CA VAL A 162 -5.54 -13.54 -27.44
C VAL A 162 -4.51 -13.55 -28.57
N ALA A 163 -4.98 -13.77 -29.80
CA ALA A 163 -4.10 -13.90 -30.97
C ALA A 163 -3.17 -12.69 -31.21
N LEU A 164 -3.57 -11.48 -30.77
CA LEU A 164 -2.75 -10.28 -30.91
C LEU A 164 -1.57 -10.28 -29.94
N ALA A 165 -1.74 -10.82 -28.74
CA ALA A 165 -0.65 -10.98 -27.78
C ALA A 165 0.47 -11.91 -28.33
N ALA A 166 0.08 -13.05 -28.93
CA ALA A 166 1.02 -13.96 -29.57
C ALA A 166 1.80 -13.30 -30.73
N LYS A 167 1.11 -12.53 -31.58
CA LYS A 167 1.75 -11.79 -32.66
C LYS A 167 2.71 -10.71 -32.16
N PHE A 168 2.32 -9.97 -31.11
CA PHE A 168 3.20 -9.01 -30.48
C PHE A 168 4.46 -9.65 -29.92
N ASN A 169 4.31 -10.71 -29.13
CA ASN A 169 5.44 -11.41 -28.54
C ASN A 169 6.42 -11.96 -29.61
N ALA A 170 5.91 -12.38 -30.77
CA ALA A 170 6.75 -12.82 -31.90
C ALA A 170 7.57 -11.65 -32.47
N VAL A 171 6.96 -10.50 -32.72
CA VAL A 171 7.63 -9.30 -33.26
C VAL A 171 8.62 -8.74 -32.24
N ALA A 172 8.21 -8.64 -30.99
CA ALA A 172 9.06 -8.16 -29.90
C ALA A 172 10.28 -9.08 -29.69
N GLY A 173 10.09 -10.40 -29.81
CA GLY A 173 11.19 -11.37 -29.77
C GLY A 173 12.21 -11.19 -30.89
N GLN A 174 11.81 -10.77 -32.08
CA GLN A 174 12.73 -10.41 -33.16
C GLN A 174 13.50 -9.11 -32.83
N ALA A 175 12.82 -8.11 -32.30
CA ALA A 175 13.44 -6.85 -31.88
C ALA A 175 14.49 -7.05 -30.78
N VAL A 176 14.26 -8.00 -29.86
CA VAL A 176 15.27 -8.41 -28.86
C VAL A 176 16.51 -9.01 -29.51
N LYS A 177 16.34 -9.91 -30.49
CA LYS A 177 17.46 -10.51 -31.22
C LYS A 177 18.30 -9.49 -31.95
N LEU A 178 17.70 -8.38 -32.38
CA LEU A 178 18.35 -7.26 -33.04
C LEU A 178 18.93 -6.23 -32.06
N GLY A 179 18.79 -6.45 -30.74
CA GLY A 179 19.28 -5.51 -29.71
C GLY A 179 18.44 -4.24 -29.55
N LEU A 180 17.25 -4.17 -30.19
CA LEU A 180 16.37 -3.00 -30.16
C LEU A 180 15.47 -2.94 -28.91
N LEU A 181 15.25 -4.09 -28.26
CA LEU A 181 14.48 -4.19 -27.02
C LEU A 181 15.23 -5.08 -26.01
N LYS A 182 15.02 -4.83 -24.72
CA LYS A 182 15.47 -5.74 -23.67
C LYS A 182 14.52 -6.92 -23.58
N GLY A 183 15.04 -8.13 -23.31
CA GLY A 183 14.26 -9.37 -23.30
C GLY A 183 13.03 -9.34 -22.38
N ASP A 184 13.13 -8.63 -21.27
CA ASP A 184 12.06 -8.54 -20.29
C ASP A 184 10.93 -7.58 -20.71
N ASP A 185 11.24 -6.55 -21.50
CA ASP A 185 10.28 -5.56 -22.01
C ASP A 185 9.52 -6.07 -23.25
N ALA A 186 9.92 -7.23 -23.75
CA ALA A 186 9.44 -7.79 -25.02
C ALA A 186 8.19 -8.67 -24.90
N LYS A 187 7.63 -8.84 -23.71
CA LYS A 187 6.48 -9.72 -23.49
C LYS A 187 5.31 -8.98 -22.86
N VAL A 188 4.13 -9.12 -23.46
CA VAL A 188 2.89 -8.55 -22.94
C VAL A 188 2.65 -8.99 -21.50
N GLU A 189 2.91 -10.24 -21.18
CA GLU A 189 2.68 -10.84 -19.86
C GLU A 189 3.49 -10.14 -18.76
N ARG A 190 4.75 -9.82 -19.05
CA ARG A 190 5.61 -9.11 -18.10
C ARG A 190 5.17 -7.66 -17.91
N TYR A 191 4.79 -7.00 -19.00
CA TYR A 191 4.25 -5.65 -18.95
C TYR A 191 2.95 -5.61 -18.12
N VAL A 192 2.01 -6.51 -18.36
CA VAL A 192 0.75 -6.60 -17.62
C VAL A 192 1.00 -6.90 -16.16
N THR A 193 1.89 -7.85 -15.85
CA THR A 193 2.25 -8.18 -14.45
C THR A 193 2.83 -6.97 -13.73
N ALA A 194 3.75 -6.23 -14.35
CA ALA A 194 4.33 -5.04 -13.77
C ALA A 194 3.26 -3.95 -13.52
N LYS A 195 2.37 -3.71 -14.51
CA LYS A 195 1.28 -2.73 -14.40
C LYS A 195 0.21 -3.13 -13.38
N ALA A 196 -0.10 -4.42 -13.26
CA ALA A 196 -1.02 -4.94 -12.25
C ALA A 196 -0.49 -4.65 -10.83
N LEU A 197 0.80 -4.88 -10.59
CA LEU A 197 1.44 -4.55 -9.32
C LEU A 197 1.53 -3.03 -9.08
N ASP A 198 1.83 -2.23 -10.11
CA ASP A 198 1.81 -0.77 -10.00
C ASP A 198 0.42 -0.27 -9.58
N GLY A 199 -0.64 -0.80 -10.19
CA GLY A 199 -2.03 -0.50 -9.84
C GLY A 199 -2.38 -0.92 -8.42
N LEU A 200 -1.97 -2.12 -7.99
CA LEU A 200 -2.17 -2.60 -6.63
C LEU A 200 -1.54 -1.65 -5.60
N TYR A 201 -0.27 -1.30 -5.77
CA TYR A 201 0.40 -0.41 -4.82
C TYR A 201 -0.11 1.03 -4.89
N LEU A 202 -0.59 1.49 -6.05
CA LEU A 202 -1.28 2.78 -6.16
C LEU A 202 -2.54 2.81 -5.29
N MET A 203 -3.38 1.77 -5.39
CA MET A 203 -4.61 1.69 -4.59
C MET A 203 -4.33 1.53 -3.10
N ILE A 204 -3.31 0.76 -2.71
CA ILE A 204 -2.85 0.68 -1.32
C ILE A 204 -2.43 2.07 -0.82
N ALA A 205 -1.68 2.84 -1.62
CA ALA A 205 -1.26 4.19 -1.26
C ALA A 205 -2.44 5.17 -1.13
N GLU A 206 -3.48 5.00 -1.93
CA GLU A 206 -4.70 5.82 -1.80
C GLU A 206 -5.44 5.49 -0.50
N GLU A 207 -5.57 4.21 -0.16
CA GLU A 207 -6.18 3.80 1.10
C GLU A 207 -5.34 4.23 2.32
N GLU A 208 -4.02 4.09 2.26
CA GLU A 208 -3.11 4.60 3.29
C GLU A 208 -3.33 6.10 3.53
N ARG A 209 -3.37 6.90 2.47
CA ARG A 209 -3.61 8.34 2.57
C ARG A 209 -4.99 8.69 3.16
N LYS A 210 -6.04 7.95 2.79
CA LYS A 210 -7.38 8.12 3.37
C LYS A 210 -7.34 7.88 4.88
N ILE A 211 -6.76 6.77 5.31
CA ILE A 211 -6.67 6.40 6.72
C ILE A 211 -5.85 7.42 7.52
N ARG A 212 -4.73 7.91 6.96
CA ARG A 212 -3.89 8.92 7.60
C ARG A 212 -4.59 10.28 7.73
N ARG A 213 -5.40 10.68 6.74
CA ARG A 213 -6.14 11.96 6.76
C ARG A 213 -7.35 11.93 7.69
N ASP A 214 -8.02 10.80 7.76
CA ASP A 214 -9.20 10.61 8.60
C ASP A 214 -9.16 9.26 9.34
N PRO A 215 -8.34 9.16 10.39
CA PRO A 215 -8.29 7.95 11.21
C PRO A 215 -9.62 7.67 11.94
N LEU A 216 -10.46 8.70 12.13
CA LEU A 216 -11.78 8.58 12.78
C LEU A 216 -12.75 7.79 11.94
N ALA A 217 -12.78 8.00 10.63
CA ALA A 217 -13.64 7.29 9.68
C ALA A 217 -13.41 5.78 9.68
N THR A 218 -12.24 5.33 10.15
CA THR A 218 -11.93 3.88 10.23
C THR A 218 -12.70 3.15 11.35
N GLY A 219 -13.28 3.87 12.31
CA GLY A 219 -13.90 3.30 13.51
C GLY A 219 -12.91 2.66 14.50
N SER A 220 -11.61 2.70 14.22
CA SER A 220 -10.57 2.08 15.05
C SER A 220 -10.01 3.07 16.08
N ALA A 221 -10.20 2.79 17.36
CA ALA A 221 -9.65 3.59 18.45
C ALA A 221 -8.11 3.64 18.41
N ILE A 222 -7.46 2.54 17.97
CA ILE A 222 -6.00 2.45 17.86
C ILE A 222 -5.50 3.34 16.73
N LEU A 223 -6.12 3.29 15.54
CA LEU A 223 -5.72 4.13 14.41
C LEU A 223 -5.88 5.62 14.73
N ARG A 224 -6.94 5.97 15.46
CA ARG A 224 -7.17 7.30 15.98
C ARG A 224 -6.03 7.78 16.89
N LYS A 225 -5.58 6.91 17.81
CA LYS A 225 -4.51 7.22 18.75
C LYS A 225 -3.14 7.33 18.06
N VAL A 226 -2.90 6.53 17.01
CA VAL A 226 -1.62 6.47 16.30
C VAL A 226 -1.46 7.56 15.24
N PHE A 227 -2.55 7.92 14.54
CA PHE A 227 -2.51 8.83 13.38
C PHE A 227 -3.38 10.09 13.56
N GLY A 228 -4.13 10.22 14.63
CA GLY A 228 -5.07 11.32 14.85
C GLY A 228 -4.55 12.42 15.81
N GLY A 229 -3.24 12.42 16.12
CA GLY A 229 -2.59 13.42 16.98
C GLY A 229 -2.14 14.67 16.24
#